data_8e80fe59196f9c4b1cb7f5106097f1ca
#
_entry.id   8e80fe59196f9c4b1cb7f5106097f1ca
#
_cell.length_a   1.000
_cell.length_b   1.000
_cell.length_c   1.000
_cell.angle_alpha   90.00
_cell.angle_beta   90.00
_cell.angle_gamma   90.00
#
_symmetry.space_group_name_H-M   'P 1'
#
loop_
_entity.id
_entity.type
_entity.pdbx_description
1 polymer ?
#
loop_
_entity_poly.entity_id
_entity_poly.type
_entity_poly.pdbx_seq_one_letter_code
_entity_poly.pdbx_strand_id
1 'polypeptide(L)'
;MKDTGCIYILTNPSFKEYVKIGYATNLEKRLKQLNRSETIPYAFRAYAIYEVDKPLTDKELHKLIDRLNPDLRTIDNFDGKERVKEFFLMSPEDAYAILESIAKISGTIDRLKKVKPEGHEIEDEKAAEENKQAARRGPFRFGECGIPNGAELIYVDDPSVKVTVVDDRHIQYGNETTSLSALAQRIKGFDHPVQGTLWFTYKGEILSELRDRLGK
;
A
#
# COMPACT_ATOMS: atom_id res chain seq x y z
N MET A 1 1.59 -28.98 24.59
CA MET A 1 0.91 -27.82 23.97
C MET A 1 0.74 -28.13 22.49
N LYS A 2 -0.45 -28.05 21.92
CA LYS A 2 -0.60 -28.16 20.46
C LYS A 2 0.09 -26.93 19.88
N ASP A 3 1.09 -27.13 19.00
CA ASP A 3 1.70 -26.06 18.20
C ASP A 3 0.68 -25.62 17.15
N THR A 4 -0.31 -24.84 17.60
CA THR A 4 -1.31 -24.23 16.74
C THR A 4 -0.69 -23.02 16.06
N GLY A 5 -0.90 -22.86 14.78
CA GLY A 5 -0.48 -21.72 14.01
C GLY A 5 -1.51 -21.38 12.96
N CYS A 6 -1.18 -20.48 12.05
CA CYS A 6 -2.07 -20.13 10.96
C CYS A 6 -1.31 -19.99 9.64
N ILE A 7 -1.96 -20.39 8.56
CA ILE A 7 -1.63 -19.92 7.22
C ILE A 7 -2.28 -18.55 7.08
N TYR A 8 -1.52 -17.60 6.57
CA TYR A 8 -2.01 -16.25 6.35
C TYR A 8 -1.90 -15.84 4.88
N ILE A 9 -2.82 -15.00 4.44
CA ILE A 9 -2.74 -14.23 3.22
C ILE A 9 -2.50 -12.78 3.62
N LEU A 10 -1.36 -12.21 3.20
CA LEU A 10 -1.06 -10.80 3.42
C LEU A 10 -1.13 -10.04 2.11
N THR A 11 -1.61 -8.81 2.20
CA THR A 11 -1.61 -7.80 1.13
C THR A 11 -0.70 -6.64 1.49
N ASN A 12 -0.31 -5.86 0.49
CA ASN A 12 0.42 -4.61 0.67
C ASN A 12 -0.02 -3.59 -0.37
N PRO A 13 -0.38 -2.35 0.01
CA PRO A 13 -0.82 -1.32 -0.94
C PRO A 13 0.22 -0.94 -2.00
N SER A 14 1.52 -1.17 -1.73
CA SER A 14 2.59 -0.88 -2.69
C SER A 14 2.54 -1.78 -3.94
N PHE A 15 2.01 -3.01 -3.82
CA PHE A 15 1.92 -4.00 -4.90
C PHE A 15 0.65 -4.86 -4.77
N LYS A 16 -0.48 -4.26 -5.12
CA LYS A 16 -1.83 -4.85 -5.01
C LYS A 16 -2.03 -6.12 -5.83
N GLU A 17 -1.24 -6.28 -6.89
CA GLU A 17 -1.24 -7.44 -7.77
C GLU A 17 -0.66 -8.71 -7.14
N TYR A 18 0.02 -8.59 -5.99
CA TYR A 18 0.64 -9.71 -5.30
C TYR A 18 0.02 -9.96 -3.94
N VAL A 19 -0.05 -11.23 -3.59
CA VAL A 19 -0.29 -11.67 -2.21
C VAL A 19 0.91 -12.41 -1.67
N LYS A 20 1.14 -12.30 -0.36
CA LYS A 20 2.09 -13.14 0.34
C LYS A 20 1.33 -14.22 1.12
N ILE A 21 1.65 -15.48 0.83
CA ILE A 21 1.10 -16.62 1.56
C ILE A 21 2.21 -17.24 2.41
N GLY A 22 1.94 -17.49 3.68
CA GLY A 22 2.92 -18.07 4.59
C GLY A 22 2.27 -18.62 5.85
N TYR A 23 3.11 -19.18 6.72
CA TYR A 23 2.74 -19.75 8.01
C TYR A 23 3.35 -18.95 9.17
N ALA A 24 2.61 -18.83 10.26
CA ALA A 24 3.11 -18.30 11.53
C ALA A 24 2.44 -18.99 12.72
N THR A 25 3.21 -19.20 13.78
CA THR A 25 2.68 -19.58 15.10
C THR A 25 2.09 -18.38 15.84
N ASN A 26 2.58 -17.17 15.51
CA ASN A 26 2.06 -15.91 16.02
C ASN A 26 2.08 -14.87 14.88
N LEU A 27 0.91 -14.57 14.33
CA LEU A 27 0.77 -13.65 13.19
C LEU A 27 1.14 -12.21 13.54
N GLU A 28 0.76 -11.73 14.73
CA GLU A 28 1.08 -10.37 15.16
C GLU A 28 2.60 -10.13 15.22
N LYS A 29 3.32 -11.09 15.82
CA LYS A 29 4.78 -11.04 15.86
C LYS A 29 5.39 -11.09 14.45
N ARG A 30 4.79 -11.89 13.55
CA ARG A 30 5.22 -11.99 12.14
C ARG A 30 5.00 -10.70 11.38
N LEU A 31 3.83 -10.06 11.52
CA LEU A 31 3.54 -8.76 10.92
C LEU A 31 4.50 -7.68 11.44
N LYS A 32 4.75 -7.63 12.74
CA LYS A 32 5.75 -6.71 13.32
C LYS A 32 7.16 -6.92 12.72
N GLN A 33 7.56 -8.18 12.46
CA GLN A 33 8.84 -8.47 11.81
C GLN A 33 8.90 -8.02 10.36
N LEU A 34 7.83 -8.28 9.59
CA LEU A 34 7.75 -7.91 8.16
C LEU A 34 7.72 -6.39 7.98
N ASN A 35 7.01 -5.69 8.87
CA ASN A 35 6.81 -4.24 8.81
C ASN A 35 7.94 -3.42 9.50
N ARG A 36 8.99 -4.08 9.98
CA ARG A 36 10.18 -3.39 10.51
C ARG A 36 11.05 -2.74 9.45
N SER A 37 10.91 -3.17 8.20
CA SER A 37 11.74 -2.69 7.10
C SER A 37 11.21 -1.36 6.57
N GLU A 38 12.05 -0.34 6.58
CA GLU A 38 11.78 0.97 5.98
C GLU A 38 11.84 0.96 4.44
N THR A 39 12.13 -0.21 3.83
CA THR A 39 12.29 -0.34 2.38
C THR A 39 10.96 -0.41 1.62
N ILE A 40 9.85 -0.67 2.31
CA ILE A 40 8.51 -0.79 1.72
C ILE A 40 7.64 0.35 2.25
N PRO A 41 7.05 1.20 1.37
CA PRO A 41 6.31 2.40 1.76
C PRO A 41 5.08 2.16 2.63
N TYR A 42 4.43 1.00 2.47
CA TYR A 42 3.22 0.63 3.21
C TYR A 42 3.39 -0.69 3.93
N ALA A 43 2.70 -0.84 5.06
CA ALA A 43 2.76 -2.06 5.87
C ALA A 43 2.03 -3.24 5.20
N PHE A 44 2.53 -4.45 5.45
CA PHE A 44 1.78 -5.67 5.20
C PHE A 44 0.60 -5.79 6.15
N ARG A 45 -0.53 -6.29 5.65
CA ARG A 45 -1.79 -6.48 6.36
C ARG A 45 -2.30 -7.87 6.17
N ALA A 46 -2.98 -8.40 7.18
CA ALA A 46 -3.66 -9.67 7.07
C ALA A 46 -4.98 -9.50 6.30
N TYR A 47 -5.12 -10.19 5.17
CA TYR A 47 -6.37 -10.31 4.43
C TYR A 47 -7.22 -11.49 4.93
N ALA A 48 -6.57 -12.63 5.18
CA ALA A 48 -7.22 -13.81 5.71
C ALA A 48 -6.28 -14.67 6.55
N ILE A 49 -6.86 -15.42 7.46
CA ILE A 49 -6.19 -16.33 8.39
C ILE A 49 -6.88 -17.68 8.35
N TYR A 50 -6.13 -18.75 8.21
CA TYR A 50 -6.61 -20.12 8.30
C TYR A 50 -5.86 -20.83 9.44
N GLU A 51 -6.55 -21.11 10.54
CA GLU A 51 -6.00 -21.78 11.70
C GLU A 51 -5.68 -23.25 11.40
N VAL A 52 -4.46 -23.71 11.72
CA VAL A 52 -4.00 -25.06 11.42
C VAL A 52 -3.32 -25.69 12.62
N ASP A 53 -3.42 -27.01 12.74
CA ASP A 53 -2.89 -27.76 13.89
C ASP A 53 -1.41 -28.15 13.71
N LYS A 54 -0.82 -27.95 12.52
CA LYS A 54 0.55 -28.39 12.20
C LYS A 54 1.35 -27.33 11.42
N PRO A 55 2.64 -27.13 11.75
CA PRO A 55 3.45 -26.03 11.21
C PRO A 55 3.94 -26.19 9.76
N LEU A 56 3.75 -27.33 9.10
CA LEU A 56 4.31 -27.60 7.77
C LEU A 56 3.35 -27.32 6.59
N THR A 57 2.20 -26.78 6.86
CA THR A 57 1.08 -26.73 5.92
C THR A 57 1.26 -25.70 4.79
N ASP A 58 2.01 -24.61 5.02
CA ASP A 58 2.27 -23.58 4.00
C ASP A 58 3.10 -24.12 2.83
N LYS A 59 4.09 -24.96 3.08
CA LYS A 59 4.94 -25.55 2.04
C LYS A 59 4.15 -26.44 1.06
N GLU A 60 3.21 -27.21 1.60
CA GLU A 60 2.35 -28.05 0.74
C GLU A 60 1.35 -27.20 -0.07
N LEU A 61 0.85 -26.12 0.53
CA LEU A 61 0.03 -25.14 -0.18
C LEU A 61 0.83 -24.46 -1.31
N HIS A 62 2.06 -24.04 -1.03
CA HIS A 62 2.95 -23.48 -2.05
C HIS A 62 3.19 -24.45 -3.20
N LYS A 63 3.49 -25.72 -2.90
CA LYS A 63 3.66 -26.76 -3.93
C LYS A 63 2.38 -27.00 -4.74
N LEU A 64 1.22 -26.93 -4.11
CA LEU A 64 -0.06 -27.06 -4.80
C LEU A 64 -0.25 -25.92 -5.80
N ILE A 65 -0.02 -24.69 -5.37
CA ILE A 65 -0.14 -23.50 -6.25
C ILE A 65 0.89 -23.59 -7.39
N ASP A 66 2.13 -23.92 -7.10
CA ASP A 66 3.22 -24.05 -8.08
C ASP A 66 2.91 -25.14 -9.14
N ARG A 67 2.21 -26.23 -8.76
CA ARG A 67 1.78 -27.28 -9.69
C ARG A 67 0.59 -26.87 -10.55
N LEU A 68 -0.33 -26.07 -10.01
CA LEU A 68 -1.49 -25.59 -10.75
C LEU A 68 -1.10 -24.49 -11.73
N ASN A 69 -0.25 -23.58 -11.32
CA ASN A 69 0.27 -22.50 -12.16
C ASN A 69 1.61 -21.98 -11.63
N PRO A 70 2.76 -22.45 -12.19
CA PRO A 70 4.08 -22.02 -11.74
C PRO A 70 4.38 -20.55 -12.03
N ASP A 71 3.69 -19.93 -13.00
CA ASP A 71 3.89 -18.53 -13.39
C ASP A 71 3.36 -17.55 -12.35
N LEU A 72 2.53 -18.02 -11.42
CA LEU A 72 2.03 -17.17 -10.34
C LEU A 72 3.09 -16.83 -9.29
N ARG A 73 4.13 -17.67 -9.17
CA ARG A 73 5.13 -17.49 -8.12
C ARG A 73 6.24 -16.55 -8.56
N THR A 74 6.58 -15.61 -7.69
CA THR A 74 7.70 -14.71 -7.96
C THR A 74 9.02 -15.44 -7.75
N ILE A 75 9.80 -15.55 -8.83
CA ILE A 75 11.18 -16.06 -8.83
C ILE A 75 12.10 -14.91 -9.22
N ASP A 76 13.16 -14.73 -8.49
CA ASP A 76 14.14 -13.65 -8.67
C ASP A 76 15.55 -14.26 -8.69
N ASN A 77 16.40 -13.80 -9.60
CA ASN A 77 17.81 -14.13 -9.65
C ASN A 77 18.64 -12.99 -9.12
N PHE A 78 19.27 -13.19 -7.97
CA PHE A 78 20.13 -12.21 -7.34
C PHE A 78 21.49 -12.84 -7.02
N ASP A 79 22.56 -12.18 -7.48
CA ASP A 79 23.95 -12.64 -7.28
C ASP A 79 24.17 -14.09 -7.76
N GLY A 80 23.60 -14.42 -8.95
CA GLY A 80 23.70 -15.74 -9.55
C GLY A 80 22.95 -16.86 -8.82
N LYS A 81 22.10 -16.54 -7.84
CA LYS A 81 21.29 -17.49 -7.09
C LYS A 81 19.81 -17.24 -7.33
N GLU A 82 19.09 -18.31 -7.69
CA GLU A 82 17.63 -18.28 -7.77
C GLU A 82 17.02 -18.16 -6.37
N ARG A 83 16.12 -17.20 -6.21
CA ARG A 83 15.39 -16.92 -4.98
C ARG A 83 13.90 -17.09 -5.23
N VAL A 84 13.34 -18.19 -4.73
CA VAL A 84 11.90 -18.44 -4.75
C VAL A 84 11.25 -17.66 -3.60
N LYS A 85 10.39 -16.71 -3.92
CA LYS A 85 9.72 -15.86 -2.92
C LYS A 85 8.34 -16.43 -2.55
N GLU A 86 7.85 -16.05 -1.38
CA GLU A 86 6.49 -16.39 -0.89
C GLU A 86 5.43 -15.39 -1.40
N PHE A 87 5.68 -14.80 -2.57
CA PHE A 87 4.78 -13.87 -3.25
C PHE A 87 4.20 -14.53 -4.49
N PHE A 88 2.91 -14.35 -4.65
CA PHE A 88 2.15 -14.90 -5.78
C PHE A 88 1.42 -13.78 -6.50
N LEU A 89 1.52 -13.76 -7.83
CA LEU A 89 0.78 -12.85 -8.71
C LEU A 89 -0.67 -13.33 -8.83
N MET A 90 -1.49 -12.95 -7.88
CA MET A 90 -2.93 -13.27 -7.85
C MET A 90 -3.68 -12.28 -6.97
N SER A 91 -5.00 -12.22 -7.15
CA SER A 91 -5.85 -11.42 -6.26
C SER A 91 -5.95 -12.03 -4.86
N PRO A 92 -6.18 -11.23 -3.81
CA PRO A 92 -6.46 -11.74 -2.47
C PRO A 92 -7.68 -12.66 -2.43
N GLU A 93 -8.66 -12.41 -3.29
CA GLU A 93 -9.89 -13.20 -3.46
C GLU A 93 -9.59 -14.59 -4.00
N ASP A 94 -8.73 -14.71 -5.02
CA ASP A 94 -8.31 -16.00 -5.59
C ASP A 94 -7.51 -16.81 -4.57
N ALA A 95 -6.59 -16.16 -3.86
CA ALA A 95 -5.84 -16.81 -2.78
C ALA A 95 -6.79 -17.31 -1.66
N TYR A 96 -7.79 -16.52 -1.31
CA TYR A 96 -8.82 -16.91 -0.34
C TYR A 96 -9.65 -18.10 -0.82
N ALA A 97 -10.07 -18.10 -2.09
CA ALA A 97 -10.86 -19.18 -2.69
C ALA A 97 -10.11 -20.54 -2.67
N ILE A 98 -8.79 -20.51 -2.84
CA ILE A 98 -7.95 -21.71 -2.68
C ILE A 98 -8.02 -22.23 -1.25
N LEU A 99 -7.80 -21.36 -0.25
CA LEU A 99 -7.90 -21.76 1.17
C LEU A 99 -9.30 -22.21 1.54
N GLU A 100 -10.34 -21.55 1.02
CA GLU A 100 -11.73 -21.92 1.25
C GLU A 100 -12.05 -23.31 0.70
N SER A 101 -11.56 -23.64 -0.48
CA SER A 101 -11.70 -24.96 -1.07
C SER A 101 -11.04 -26.04 -0.21
N ILE A 102 -9.83 -25.77 0.26
CA ILE A 102 -9.10 -26.67 1.17
C ILE A 102 -9.87 -26.84 2.48
N ALA A 103 -10.36 -25.75 3.07
CA ALA A 103 -11.10 -25.75 4.32
C ALA A 103 -12.44 -26.50 4.21
N LYS A 104 -13.15 -26.38 3.06
CA LYS A 104 -14.37 -27.14 2.77
C LYS A 104 -14.09 -28.65 2.63
N ILE A 105 -13.06 -29.03 1.88
CA ILE A 105 -12.66 -30.43 1.67
C ILE A 105 -12.25 -31.08 2.99
N SER A 106 -11.56 -30.35 3.87
CA SER A 106 -11.07 -30.85 5.16
C SER A 106 -12.12 -30.71 6.30
N GLY A 107 -13.29 -30.11 6.04
CA GLY A 107 -14.34 -29.91 7.04
C GLY A 107 -13.96 -28.90 8.14
N THR A 108 -13.09 -27.94 7.83
CA THR A 108 -12.53 -26.97 8.79
C THR A 108 -12.81 -25.52 8.36
N ILE A 109 -13.92 -25.28 7.70
CA ILE A 109 -14.29 -23.95 7.18
C ILE A 109 -14.45 -22.90 8.30
N ASP A 110 -14.82 -23.32 9.50
CA ASP A 110 -14.93 -22.52 10.72
C ASP A 110 -13.60 -21.92 11.16
N ARG A 111 -12.47 -22.48 10.69
CA ARG A 111 -11.11 -22.01 10.99
C ARG A 111 -10.60 -20.97 9.99
N LEU A 112 -11.28 -20.76 8.87
CA LEU A 112 -10.92 -19.76 7.87
C LEU A 112 -11.68 -18.46 8.12
N LYS A 113 -10.94 -17.38 8.32
CA LYS A 113 -11.52 -16.05 8.66
C LYS A 113 -10.93 -14.98 7.75
N LYS A 114 -11.81 -14.13 7.18
CA LYS A 114 -11.35 -12.86 6.59
C LYS A 114 -11.10 -11.85 7.70
N VAL A 115 -10.00 -11.11 7.58
CA VAL A 115 -9.69 -9.98 8.46
C VAL A 115 -10.30 -8.72 7.87
N LYS A 116 -11.06 -7.98 8.67
CA LYS A 116 -11.59 -6.68 8.23
C LYS A 116 -10.49 -5.64 8.36
N PRO A 117 -10.29 -4.79 7.34
CA PRO A 117 -9.32 -3.71 7.44
C PRO A 117 -9.73 -2.71 8.53
N GLU A 118 -8.76 -2.21 9.26
CA GLU A 118 -8.95 -1.12 10.24
C GLU A 118 -8.97 0.25 9.52
N GLY A 119 -9.44 1.32 10.22
CA GLY A 119 -9.62 2.63 9.60
C GLY A 119 -8.36 3.18 8.91
N HIS A 120 -7.20 3.12 9.59
CA HIS A 120 -5.91 3.55 9.04
C HIS A 120 -5.46 2.72 7.82
N GLU A 121 -5.83 1.45 7.74
CA GLU A 121 -5.52 0.59 6.58
C GLU A 121 -6.30 0.99 5.34
N ILE A 122 -7.55 1.46 5.51
CA ILE A 122 -8.37 1.99 4.41
C ILE A 122 -7.78 3.31 3.90
N GLU A 123 -7.34 4.18 4.82
CA GLU A 123 -6.68 5.45 4.46
C GLU A 123 -5.39 5.23 3.68
N ASP A 124 -4.55 4.31 4.11
CA ASP A 124 -3.32 3.93 3.40
C ASP A 124 -3.61 3.37 2.00
N GLU A 125 -4.64 2.53 1.83
CA GLU A 125 -5.01 1.99 0.50
C GLU A 125 -5.42 3.11 -0.45
N LYS A 126 -6.19 4.05 0.05
CA LYS A 126 -6.60 5.22 -0.72
C LYS A 126 -5.40 6.09 -1.10
N ALA A 127 -4.52 6.38 -0.12
CA ALA A 127 -3.31 7.15 -0.36
C ALA A 127 -2.36 6.46 -1.37
N ALA A 128 -2.21 5.13 -1.31
CA ALA A 128 -1.40 4.37 -2.26
C ALA A 128 -1.95 4.45 -3.68
N GLU A 129 -3.29 4.38 -3.85
CA GLU A 129 -3.93 4.50 -5.16
C GLU A 129 -3.76 5.91 -5.73
N GLU A 130 -3.97 6.94 -4.92
CA GLU A 130 -3.77 8.33 -5.29
C GLU A 130 -2.31 8.59 -5.72
N ASN A 131 -1.34 8.08 -4.96
CA ASN A 131 0.09 8.18 -5.31
C ASN A 131 0.43 7.46 -6.62
N LYS A 132 -0.17 6.27 -6.86
CA LYS A 132 0.03 5.52 -8.11
C LYS A 132 -0.54 6.28 -9.32
N GLN A 133 -1.69 6.90 -9.17
CA GLN A 133 -2.29 7.75 -10.21
C GLN A 133 -1.44 8.99 -10.46
N ALA A 134 -0.97 9.66 -9.40
CA ALA A 134 -0.09 10.82 -9.51
C ALA A 134 1.23 10.49 -10.22
N ALA A 135 1.83 9.35 -9.90
CA ALA A 135 3.06 8.88 -10.55
C ALA A 135 2.87 8.62 -12.06
N ARG A 136 1.70 8.13 -12.48
CA ARG A 136 1.37 7.93 -13.91
C ARG A 136 1.24 9.24 -14.68
N ARG A 137 0.78 10.31 -14.03
CA ARG A 137 0.60 11.64 -14.62
C ARG A 137 1.89 12.47 -14.65
N GLY A 138 2.95 11.99 -14.01
CA GLY A 138 4.17 12.74 -13.77
C GLY A 138 4.05 13.77 -12.64
N PRO A 139 5.15 14.44 -12.26
CA PRO A 139 5.14 15.42 -11.18
C PRO A 139 4.27 16.63 -11.53
N PHE A 140 3.59 17.18 -10.53
CA PHE A 140 2.81 18.41 -10.67
C PHE A 140 3.73 19.60 -10.94
N ARG A 141 3.34 20.45 -11.89
CA ARG A 141 4.05 21.68 -12.24
C ARG A 141 3.10 22.86 -12.19
N PHE A 142 3.45 23.87 -11.40
CA PHE A 142 2.60 25.06 -11.21
C PHE A 142 2.39 25.82 -12.53
N GLY A 143 3.44 26.01 -13.32
CA GLY A 143 3.37 26.72 -14.61
C GLY A 143 2.46 26.04 -15.61
N GLU A 144 2.46 24.72 -15.70
CA GLU A 144 1.56 23.96 -16.59
C GLU A 144 0.08 24.12 -16.21
N CYS A 145 -0.20 24.42 -14.94
CA CYS A 145 -1.55 24.69 -14.43
C CYS A 145 -1.88 26.18 -14.39
N GLY A 146 -1.05 27.05 -14.96
CA GLY A 146 -1.28 28.50 -15.01
C GLY A 146 -1.12 29.19 -13.64
N ILE A 147 -0.38 28.59 -12.72
CA ILE A 147 -0.10 29.14 -11.38
C ILE A 147 1.28 29.80 -11.43
N PRO A 148 1.36 31.15 -11.33
CA PRO A 148 2.64 31.84 -11.40
C PRO A 148 3.45 31.73 -10.10
N ASN A 149 4.76 31.98 -10.21
CA ASN A 149 5.59 32.18 -9.04
C ASN A 149 5.07 33.38 -8.23
N GLY A 150 5.13 33.26 -6.90
CA GLY A 150 4.54 34.24 -5.97
C GLY A 150 3.04 34.03 -5.72
N ALA A 151 2.37 33.08 -6.36
CA ALA A 151 0.98 32.77 -6.08
C ALA A 151 0.81 32.20 -4.66
N GLU A 152 -0.25 32.62 -3.98
CA GLU A 152 -0.63 32.08 -2.67
C GLU A 152 -1.51 30.83 -2.86
N LEU A 153 -1.18 29.76 -2.15
CA LEU A 153 -1.99 28.55 -2.02
C LEU A 153 -2.44 28.39 -0.58
N ILE A 154 -3.63 27.82 -0.42
CA ILE A 154 -4.25 27.66 0.90
C ILE A 154 -4.41 26.16 1.18
N TYR A 155 -4.08 25.74 2.38
CA TYR A 155 -4.28 24.36 2.82
C TYR A 155 -5.77 24.07 3.08
N VAL A 156 -6.27 22.91 2.59
CA VAL A 156 -7.71 22.61 2.56
C VAL A 156 -8.33 22.53 3.96
N ASP A 157 -7.66 21.83 4.89
CA ASP A 157 -8.23 21.59 6.24
C ASP A 157 -8.01 22.73 7.22
N ASP A 158 -7.08 23.65 6.91
CA ASP A 158 -6.80 24.82 7.73
C ASP A 158 -6.44 26.02 6.86
N PRO A 159 -7.40 26.91 6.60
CA PRO A 159 -7.18 28.11 5.77
C PRO A 159 -6.16 29.11 6.35
N SER A 160 -5.76 28.98 7.62
CA SER A 160 -4.68 29.81 8.19
C SER A 160 -3.30 29.39 7.67
N VAL A 161 -3.15 28.16 7.19
CA VAL A 161 -1.93 27.65 6.58
C VAL A 161 -1.88 28.07 5.11
N LYS A 162 -1.05 29.07 4.84
CA LYS A 162 -0.82 29.67 3.53
C LYS A 162 0.63 29.44 3.11
N VAL A 163 0.82 29.17 1.83
CA VAL A 163 2.14 28.95 1.23
C VAL A 163 2.26 29.75 -0.07
N THR A 164 3.48 30.11 -0.44
CA THR A 164 3.76 30.86 -1.66
C THR A 164 4.52 30.01 -2.65
N VAL A 165 4.12 30.00 -3.92
CA VAL A 165 4.82 29.29 -5.00
C VAL A 165 6.17 29.97 -5.26
N VAL A 166 7.26 29.23 -5.14
CA VAL A 166 8.63 29.72 -5.37
C VAL A 166 9.06 29.49 -6.84
N ASP A 167 8.89 28.26 -7.30
CA ASP A 167 9.20 27.84 -8.65
C ASP A 167 8.15 26.79 -9.12
N ASP A 168 8.43 26.14 -10.24
CA ASP A 168 7.50 25.18 -10.86
C ASP A 168 7.16 23.95 -9.99
N ARG A 169 7.90 23.71 -8.90
CA ARG A 169 7.72 22.54 -8.01
C ARG A 169 7.77 22.84 -6.53
N HIS A 170 8.28 24.00 -6.14
CA HIS A 170 8.51 24.31 -4.73
C HIS A 170 7.62 25.45 -4.24
N ILE A 171 7.32 25.37 -2.96
CA ILE A 171 6.56 26.35 -2.19
C ILE A 171 7.39 26.85 -1.02
N GLN A 172 7.12 28.08 -0.59
CA GLN A 172 7.65 28.69 0.64
C GLN A 172 6.59 28.56 1.73
N TYR A 173 6.97 27.96 2.87
CA TYR A 173 6.18 27.95 4.10
C TYR A 173 7.03 28.51 5.26
N GLY A 174 6.68 29.68 5.75
CA GLY A 174 7.54 30.44 6.68
C GLY A 174 8.91 30.72 6.05
N ASN A 175 9.98 30.25 6.67
CA ASN A 175 11.36 30.40 6.17
C ASN A 175 11.88 29.17 5.42
N GLU A 176 11.04 28.19 5.14
CA GLU A 176 11.43 26.91 4.52
C GLU A 176 10.88 26.78 3.09
N THR A 177 11.76 26.40 2.16
CA THR A 177 11.35 25.96 0.82
C THR A 177 11.17 24.44 0.78
N THR A 178 9.99 23.98 0.38
CA THR A 178 9.61 22.56 0.40
C THR A 178 8.68 22.23 -0.77
N SER A 179 8.22 20.98 -0.87
CA SER A 179 7.19 20.58 -1.83
C SER A 179 5.80 20.49 -1.18
N LEU A 180 4.74 20.56 -1.99
CA LEU A 180 3.35 20.36 -1.51
C LEU A 180 3.19 19.03 -0.76
N SER A 181 3.76 17.95 -1.30
CA SER A 181 3.64 16.61 -0.72
C SER A 181 4.37 16.51 0.62
N ALA A 182 5.58 17.04 0.72
CA ALA A 182 6.35 17.02 1.96
C ALA A 182 5.67 17.85 3.06
N LEU A 183 5.12 19.01 2.71
CA LEU A 183 4.41 19.84 3.67
C LEU A 183 3.10 19.18 4.11
N ALA A 184 2.30 18.65 3.18
CA ALA A 184 1.05 17.96 3.50
C ALA A 184 1.29 16.73 4.40
N GLN A 185 2.31 15.93 4.09
CA GLN A 185 2.72 14.77 4.88
C GLN A 185 3.04 15.18 6.33
N ARG A 186 3.83 16.26 6.51
CA ARG A 186 4.22 16.76 7.82
C ARG A 186 3.03 17.30 8.63
N ILE A 187 2.15 18.08 7.99
CA ILE A 187 0.98 18.66 8.67
C ILE A 187 0.02 17.55 9.12
N LYS A 188 -0.19 16.53 8.28
CA LYS A 188 -1.06 15.38 8.58
C LYS A 188 -0.44 14.38 9.55
N GLY A 189 0.88 14.40 9.75
CA GLY A 189 1.58 13.41 10.56
C GLY A 189 1.59 12.00 9.94
N PHE A 190 1.47 11.90 8.61
CA PHE A 190 1.53 10.61 7.91
C PHE A 190 2.96 10.10 7.83
N ASP A 191 3.14 8.80 8.01
CA ASP A 191 4.41 8.07 7.88
C ASP A 191 4.68 7.56 6.44
N HIS A 192 3.77 7.84 5.49
CA HIS A 192 3.84 7.46 4.09
C HIS A 192 3.70 8.67 3.15
N PRO A 193 4.20 8.57 1.89
CA PRO A 193 4.06 9.63 0.90
C PRO A 193 2.60 9.95 0.59
N VAL A 194 2.28 11.25 0.42
CA VAL A 194 0.94 11.71 0.06
C VAL A 194 0.97 12.57 -1.20
N GLN A 195 -0.13 12.62 -1.92
CA GLN A 195 -0.29 13.50 -3.07
C GLN A 195 -0.63 14.92 -2.58
N GLY A 196 0.37 15.81 -2.55
CA GLY A 196 0.21 17.17 -2.01
C GLY A 196 -0.86 18.00 -2.70
N THR A 197 -1.12 17.79 -4.00
CA THR A 197 -2.13 18.52 -4.77
C THR A 197 -3.57 18.34 -4.30
N LEU A 198 -3.86 17.32 -3.51
CA LEU A 198 -5.17 17.11 -2.89
C LEU A 198 -5.42 18.03 -1.68
N TRP A 199 -4.35 18.57 -1.11
CA TRP A 199 -4.38 19.27 0.18
C TRP A 199 -4.22 20.79 0.06
N PHE A 200 -4.06 21.31 -1.17
CA PHE A 200 -3.92 22.74 -1.39
C PHE A 200 -4.86 23.24 -2.48
N THR A 201 -5.33 24.47 -2.30
CA THR A 201 -6.19 25.15 -3.26
C THR A 201 -5.48 26.38 -3.85
N TYR A 202 -5.82 26.70 -5.08
CA TYR A 202 -5.49 27.94 -5.76
C TYR A 202 -6.78 28.62 -6.21
N LYS A 203 -7.03 29.85 -5.74
CA LYS A 203 -8.27 30.59 -6.01
C LYS A 203 -9.56 29.81 -5.67
N GLY A 204 -9.49 28.98 -4.61
CA GLY A 204 -10.63 28.21 -4.13
C GLY A 204 -10.84 26.86 -4.82
N GLU A 205 -10.03 26.50 -5.83
CA GLU A 205 -10.08 25.21 -6.51
C GLU A 205 -8.94 24.30 -6.05
N ILE A 206 -9.20 23.03 -5.75
CA ILE A 206 -8.19 22.03 -5.35
C ILE A 206 -7.23 21.80 -6.52
N LEU A 207 -5.92 21.76 -6.26
CA LEU A 207 -4.90 21.68 -7.32
C LEU A 207 -5.00 20.41 -8.17
N SER A 208 -5.45 19.28 -7.62
CA SER A 208 -5.70 18.06 -8.37
C SER A 208 -6.89 18.23 -9.33
N GLU A 209 -7.97 18.87 -8.89
CA GLU A 209 -9.15 19.16 -9.72
C GLU A 209 -8.82 20.18 -10.83
N LEU A 210 -8.05 21.22 -10.49
CA LEU A 210 -7.53 22.18 -11.45
C LEU A 210 -6.72 21.49 -12.55
N ARG A 211 -5.83 20.57 -12.17
CA ARG A 211 -5.02 19.78 -13.10
C ARG A 211 -5.89 18.90 -14.01
N ASP A 212 -6.88 18.20 -13.45
CA ASP A 212 -7.82 17.34 -14.18
C ASP A 212 -8.64 18.14 -15.19
N ARG A 213 -9.14 19.30 -14.78
CA ARG A 213 -9.89 20.21 -15.64
C ARG A 213 -9.06 20.74 -16.82
N LEU A 214 -7.76 20.89 -16.62
CA LEU A 214 -6.82 21.35 -17.68
C LEU A 214 -6.29 20.20 -18.55
N GLY A 215 -6.61 18.94 -18.24
CA GLY A 215 -6.17 17.76 -18.99
C GLY A 215 -4.64 17.52 -18.91
N LYS A 216 -3.99 17.87 -17.80
CA LYS A 216 -2.52 17.86 -17.62
C LYS A 216 -2.02 16.68 -16.79
#